data_d808bc7929ab724468e3b0a315939bd3
#
_entry.id   d808bc7929ab724468e3b0a315939bd3
#
_cell.length_a   1.000
_cell.length_b   1.000
_cell.length_c   1.000
_cell.angle_alpha   90.00
_cell.angle_beta   90.00
_cell.angle_gamma   90.00
#
_symmetry.space_group_name_H-M   'P 1'
#
loop_
_entity.id
_entity.type
_entity.pdbx_description
1 polymer ?
#
loop_
_entity_poly.entity_id
_entity_poly.type
_entity_poly.pdbx_seq_one_letter_code
_entity_poly.pdbx_strand_id
1 'polypeptide(L)'
;MNTTHILLSVCCLAAFTSHAAPRPKGIELGVSAYTFRHLTAFEAIEKTKECGGEVIEFFLWQKLSPENPKVVLDMNLSDEHIAALQAKLKATGVRAVNAYFNDAPFQDKANIEVNVRKLFEFARKLDLRGLTGEPPREYLDLMEKMVKEYDIQLCFHNHQKDPGRPEYRNWDPAYLLSLMDKRDPRMGFSVDTGHFTRSGVDPVETIKLFQSRVLSVHLKAVKEAKLNSLDVPYGQGVGDIAGILAELKRQKFRGHVSVEYEHTTDQLLDNVKHCLNFIRPHKP
;
A
#
# COMPACT_ATOMS: atom_id res chain seq x y z
N MET A 1 -33.02 -6.88 59.84
CA MET A 1 -33.01 -5.88 58.77
C MET A 1 -31.76 -6.12 57.95
N ASN A 2 -31.90 -6.81 56.81
CA ASN A 2 -30.78 -7.12 55.93
C ASN A 2 -30.77 -6.11 54.78
N THR A 3 -29.74 -5.31 54.70
CA THR A 3 -29.51 -4.33 53.64
C THR A 3 -28.66 -4.99 52.51
N THR A 4 -29.29 -5.32 51.40
CA THR A 4 -28.61 -5.87 50.23
C THR A 4 -28.05 -4.71 49.39
N HIS A 5 -26.73 -4.58 49.33
CA HIS A 5 -26.05 -3.64 48.44
C HIS A 5 -26.00 -4.23 47.01
N ILE A 6 -26.73 -3.61 46.06
CA ILE A 6 -26.62 -3.89 44.66
C ILE A 6 -25.46 -3.05 44.11
N LEU A 7 -24.37 -3.72 43.71
CA LEU A 7 -23.30 -3.10 42.90
C LEU A 7 -23.77 -3.00 41.45
N LEU A 8 -24.06 -1.79 41.00
CA LEU A 8 -24.21 -1.50 39.56
C LEU A 8 -22.81 -1.44 38.95
N SER A 9 -22.50 -2.46 38.14
CA SER A 9 -21.32 -2.46 37.29
C SER A 9 -21.62 -1.59 36.04
N VAL A 10 -21.06 -0.37 35.99
CA VAL A 10 -21.13 0.50 34.81
C VAL A 10 -20.10 -0.01 33.81
N CYS A 11 -20.56 -0.77 32.82
CA CYS A 11 -19.77 -1.05 31.63
C CYS A 11 -19.63 0.26 30.81
N CYS A 12 -18.47 0.94 30.94
CA CYS A 12 -18.08 1.98 29.99
C CYS A 12 -17.84 1.33 28.63
N LEU A 13 -18.84 1.34 27.74
CA LEU A 13 -18.61 1.17 26.32
C LEU A 13 -17.81 2.40 25.83
N ALA A 14 -16.51 2.24 25.69
CA ALA A 14 -15.71 3.19 24.93
C ALA A 14 -16.22 3.19 23.49
N ALA A 15 -16.96 4.23 23.11
CA ALA A 15 -17.31 4.47 21.73
C ALA A 15 -15.99 4.76 20.97
N PHE A 16 -15.48 3.76 20.26
CA PHE A 16 -14.40 3.94 19.32
C PHE A 16 -14.93 4.82 18.18
N THR A 17 -14.63 6.10 18.23
CA THR A 17 -14.80 6.97 17.05
C THR A 17 -13.81 6.49 16.01
N SER A 18 -14.31 5.79 15.00
CA SER A 18 -13.54 5.44 13.80
C SER A 18 -13.09 6.74 13.15
N HIS A 19 -11.82 7.07 13.28
CA HIS A 19 -11.18 8.15 12.54
C HIS A 19 -10.47 7.51 11.35
N ALA A 20 -11.23 7.27 10.28
CA ALA A 20 -10.59 6.96 9.01
C ALA A 20 -9.68 8.13 8.60
N ALA A 21 -8.45 7.82 8.18
CA ALA A 21 -7.56 8.84 7.64
C ALA A 21 -8.28 9.64 6.54
N PRO A 22 -8.26 10.98 6.56
CA PRO A 22 -9.05 11.78 5.63
C PRO A 22 -8.65 11.48 4.19
N ARG A 23 -9.64 11.29 3.32
CA ARG A 23 -9.39 11.08 1.89
C ARG A 23 -8.65 12.30 1.32
N PRO A 24 -7.58 12.10 0.52
CA PRO A 24 -6.84 13.20 -0.05
C PRO A 24 -7.72 14.03 -0.97
N LYS A 25 -7.41 15.33 -1.07
CA LYS A 25 -8.12 16.23 -2.00
C LYS A 25 -7.77 15.97 -3.47
N GLY A 26 -6.67 15.27 -3.73
CA GLY A 26 -6.15 14.94 -5.05
C GLY A 26 -5.10 13.84 -4.98
N ILE A 27 -4.18 13.82 -5.92
CA ILE A 27 -3.06 12.90 -5.97
C ILE A 27 -2.00 13.31 -4.94
N GLU A 28 -1.59 12.37 -4.08
CA GLU A 28 -0.45 12.48 -3.18
C GLU A 28 0.73 11.75 -3.79
N LEU A 29 1.90 12.41 -3.84
CA LEU A 29 3.09 11.85 -4.45
C LEU A 29 4.02 11.27 -3.39
N GLY A 30 4.44 10.05 -3.58
CA GLY A 30 5.30 9.38 -2.63
C GLY A 30 6.17 8.29 -3.21
N VAL A 31 6.69 7.48 -2.33
CA VAL A 31 7.56 6.36 -2.66
C VAL A 31 7.04 5.11 -1.94
N SER A 32 7.04 3.99 -2.64
CA SER A 32 6.98 2.68 -1.99
C SER A 32 8.32 2.41 -1.30
N ALA A 33 8.30 2.14 -0.01
CA ALA A 33 9.49 1.83 0.76
C ALA A 33 10.26 0.62 0.20
N TYR A 34 9.61 -0.22 -0.60
CA TYR A 34 10.26 -1.34 -1.27
C TYR A 34 11.36 -0.90 -2.24
N THR A 35 11.27 0.31 -2.80
CA THR A 35 12.36 0.98 -3.53
C THR A 35 13.64 1.03 -2.71
N PHE A 36 13.52 1.23 -1.41
CA PHE A 36 14.63 1.29 -0.44
C PHE A 36 14.69 0.04 0.45
N ARG A 37 14.34 -1.14 -0.09
CA ARG A 37 14.22 -2.39 0.68
C ARG A 37 15.50 -2.86 1.37
N HIS A 38 16.65 -2.34 0.94
CA HIS A 38 17.94 -2.64 1.57
C HIS A 38 18.26 -1.71 2.75
N LEU A 39 17.44 -0.67 2.96
CA LEU A 39 17.53 0.27 4.06
C LEU A 39 16.47 -0.06 5.12
N THR A 40 16.60 0.51 6.30
CA THR A 40 15.57 0.45 7.34
C THR A 40 14.38 1.35 7.00
N ALA A 41 13.24 1.16 7.66
CA ALA A 41 12.06 2.01 7.47
C ALA A 41 12.36 3.48 7.83
N PHE A 42 13.17 3.72 8.87
CA PHE A 42 13.58 5.08 9.24
C PHE A 42 14.41 5.75 8.14
N GLU A 43 15.36 5.03 7.55
CA GLU A 43 16.14 5.53 6.42
C GLU A 43 15.29 5.70 5.16
N ALA A 44 14.34 4.78 4.90
CA ALA A 44 13.42 4.90 3.78
C ALA A 44 12.53 6.16 3.89
N ILE A 45 12.08 6.52 5.10
CA ILE A 45 11.36 7.77 5.37
C ILE A 45 12.25 8.99 5.02
N GLU A 46 13.50 8.98 5.46
CA GLU A 46 14.46 10.06 5.16
C GLU A 46 14.70 10.18 3.66
N LYS A 47 14.93 9.05 2.98
CA LYS A 47 15.13 9.02 1.52
C LYS A 47 13.90 9.47 0.76
N THR A 48 12.70 9.11 1.23
CA THR A 48 11.43 9.62 0.67
C THR A 48 11.39 11.16 0.77
N LYS A 49 11.73 11.74 1.93
CA LYS A 49 11.82 13.19 2.11
C LYS A 49 12.88 13.82 1.21
N GLU A 50 14.06 13.22 1.15
CA GLU A 50 15.18 13.70 0.33
C GLU A 50 14.84 13.72 -1.16
N CYS A 51 14.04 12.75 -1.64
CA CYS A 51 13.51 12.73 -3.00
C CYS A 51 12.39 13.73 -3.26
N GLY A 52 11.85 14.38 -2.21
CA GLY A 52 10.71 15.28 -2.31
C GLY A 52 9.35 14.58 -2.30
N GLY A 53 9.29 13.34 -1.82
CA GLY A 53 8.03 12.62 -1.57
C GLY A 53 7.30 13.19 -0.36
N GLU A 54 5.98 13.21 -0.42
CA GLU A 54 5.07 13.70 0.63
C GLU A 54 4.56 12.56 1.50
N VAL A 55 4.45 11.37 0.88
CA VAL A 55 3.89 10.17 1.50
C VAL A 55 4.79 8.96 1.26
N ILE A 56 4.65 7.96 2.13
CA ILE A 56 5.34 6.68 2.01
C ILE A 56 4.33 5.54 2.18
N GLU A 57 4.48 4.50 1.37
CA GLU A 57 3.86 3.22 1.59
C GLU A 57 4.92 2.26 2.14
N PHE A 58 4.72 1.74 3.35
CA PHE A 58 5.61 0.75 3.95
C PHE A 58 5.43 -0.63 3.31
N PHE A 59 6.41 -1.50 3.51
CA PHE A 59 6.20 -2.94 3.39
C PHE A 59 6.53 -3.62 4.71
N LEU A 60 5.70 -4.55 5.13
CA LEU A 60 5.97 -5.36 6.31
C LEU A 60 7.17 -6.26 6.01
N TRP A 61 7.92 -6.68 7.02
CA TRP A 61 9.24 -7.33 7.04
C TRP A 61 10.45 -6.41 6.76
N GLN A 62 10.29 -5.11 6.55
CA GLN A 62 11.40 -4.17 6.53
C GLN A 62 11.96 -3.97 7.95
N LYS A 63 13.29 -3.91 8.09
CA LYS A 63 13.91 -3.55 9.37
C LYS A 63 13.45 -2.16 9.81
N LEU A 64 13.22 -1.98 11.12
CA LEU A 64 12.64 -0.73 11.63
C LEU A 64 13.63 0.43 11.55
N SER A 65 14.79 0.29 12.20
CA SER A 65 15.79 1.36 12.29
C SER A 65 17.20 0.79 12.44
N PRO A 66 18.26 1.59 12.19
CA PRO A 66 19.63 1.17 12.42
C PRO A 66 19.91 0.82 13.88
N GLU A 67 19.27 1.49 14.84
CA GLU A 67 19.41 1.25 16.28
C GLU A 67 18.71 -0.04 16.71
N ASN A 68 17.69 -0.48 15.95
CA ASN A 68 16.92 -1.69 16.23
C ASN A 68 16.98 -2.68 15.04
N PRO A 69 18.16 -3.19 14.65
CA PRO A 69 18.34 -3.95 13.42
C PRO A 69 17.68 -5.33 13.40
N LYS A 70 17.22 -5.82 14.57
CA LYS A 70 16.49 -7.08 14.73
C LYS A 70 14.97 -6.90 14.70
N VAL A 71 14.49 -5.67 14.85
CA VAL A 71 13.06 -5.36 14.80
C VAL A 71 12.66 -5.13 13.35
N VAL A 72 11.58 -5.77 12.94
CA VAL A 72 10.98 -5.59 11.61
C VAL A 72 9.58 -5.01 11.74
N LEU A 73 9.14 -4.29 10.74
CA LEU A 73 7.75 -3.90 10.62
C LEU A 73 6.91 -5.15 10.39
N ASP A 74 5.99 -5.42 11.29
CA ASP A 74 5.00 -6.47 11.13
C ASP A 74 3.72 -6.15 11.92
N MET A 75 2.72 -7.00 11.80
CA MET A 75 1.44 -6.86 12.51
C MET A 75 1.56 -7.01 14.04
N ASN A 76 2.72 -7.41 14.57
CA ASN A 76 2.97 -7.58 16.02
C ASN A 76 3.92 -6.49 16.57
N LEU A 77 4.21 -5.44 15.79
CA LEU A 77 5.10 -4.37 16.22
C LEU A 77 4.60 -3.74 17.55
N SER A 78 5.50 -3.62 18.52
CA SER A 78 5.14 -3.10 19.86
C SER A 78 4.68 -1.63 19.81
N ASP A 79 3.90 -1.22 20.80
CA ASP A 79 3.41 0.17 20.90
C ASP A 79 4.57 1.17 21.02
N GLU A 80 5.68 0.79 21.67
CA GLU A 80 6.90 1.59 21.76
C GLU A 80 7.49 1.84 20.36
N HIS A 81 7.63 0.79 19.54
CA HIS A 81 8.16 0.90 18.19
C HIS A 81 7.18 1.63 17.23
N ILE A 82 5.87 1.45 17.43
CA ILE A 82 4.86 2.26 16.73
C ILE A 82 5.03 3.75 17.04
N ALA A 83 5.18 4.10 18.32
CA ALA A 83 5.41 5.49 18.75
C ALA A 83 6.71 6.06 18.16
N ALA A 84 7.79 5.28 18.13
CA ALA A 84 9.06 5.68 17.53
C ALA A 84 8.90 5.95 16.01
N LEU A 85 8.17 5.09 15.30
CA LEU A 85 7.88 5.26 13.87
C LEU A 85 7.03 6.51 13.61
N GLN A 86 6.00 6.75 14.44
CA GLN A 86 5.18 7.97 14.36
C GLN A 86 6.01 9.24 14.62
N ALA A 87 6.92 9.19 15.61
CA ALA A 87 7.83 10.31 15.89
C ALA A 87 8.75 10.60 14.70
N LYS A 88 9.30 9.57 14.05
CA LYS A 88 10.13 9.70 12.85
C LYS A 88 9.36 10.32 11.68
N LEU A 89 8.15 9.85 11.40
CA LEU A 89 7.26 10.41 10.39
C LEU A 89 6.96 11.89 10.66
N LYS A 90 6.61 12.22 11.90
CA LYS A 90 6.35 13.61 12.32
C LYS A 90 7.59 14.51 12.15
N ALA A 91 8.75 14.04 12.55
CA ALA A 91 10.01 14.82 12.45
C ALA A 91 10.41 15.12 11.00
N THR A 92 10.13 14.22 10.06
CA THR A 92 10.43 14.41 8.64
C THR A 92 9.32 15.12 7.87
N GLY A 93 8.09 15.12 8.39
CA GLY A 93 6.90 15.61 7.70
C GLY A 93 6.43 14.71 6.55
N VAL A 94 6.95 13.49 6.45
CA VAL A 94 6.45 12.44 5.55
C VAL A 94 5.29 11.73 6.24
N ARG A 95 4.19 11.47 5.52
CA ARG A 95 3.05 10.73 6.07
C ARG A 95 3.05 9.29 5.56
N ALA A 96 2.87 8.33 6.45
CA ALA A 96 2.55 6.98 6.03
C ALA A 96 1.09 6.92 5.53
N VAL A 97 0.86 6.24 4.42
CA VAL A 97 -0.49 6.16 3.82
C VAL A 97 -0.99 4.73 3.68
N ASN A 98 -0.12 3.80 3.35
CA ASN A 98 -0.44 2.38 3.23
C ASN A 98 0.73 1.54 3.78
N ALA A 99 0.47 0.25 3.98
CA ALA A 99 1.49 -0.76 4.20
C ALA A 99 1.21 -1.99 3.33
N TYR A 100 2.23 -2.44 2.60
CA TYR A 100 2.18 -3.68 1.86
C TYR A 100 2.41 -4.85 2.83
N PHE A 101 1.51 -5.83 2.82
CA PHE A 101 1.62 -7.07 3.59
C PHE A 101 1.82 -8.28 2.67
N ASN A 102 2.56 -9.26 3.14
CA ASN A 102 2.75 -10.56 2.50
C ASN A 102 1.71 -11.58 3.00
N ASP A 103 1.96 -12.86 2.78
CA ASP A 103 1.10 -13.98 3.20
C ASP A 103 1.14 -14.31 4.70
N ALA A 104 2.00 -13.66 5.50
CA ALA A 104 2.19 -13.96 6.92
C ALA A 104 0.89 -14.04 7.74
N PRO A 105 -0.13 -13.17 7.55
CA PRO A 105 -1.39 -13.26 8.29
C PRO A 105 -2.16 -14.57 8.03
N PHE A 106 -1.90 -15.24 6.91
CA PHE A 106 -2.65 -16.42 6.44
C PHE A 106 -1.90 -17.75 6.63
N GLN A 107 -0.65 -17.72 7.14
CA GLN A 107 0.17 -18.92 7.30
C GLN A 107 -0.32 -19.80 8.46
N ASP A 108 -0.72 -19.22 9.57
CA ASP A 108 -1.29 -19.95 10.71
C ASP A 108 -2.80 -20.10 10.54
N LYS A 109 -3.19 -21.20 9.90
CA LYS A 109 -4.60 -21.48 9.56
C LYS A 109 -5.54 -21.53 10.76
N ALA A 110 -5.04 -21.83 11.96
CA ALA A 110 -5.85 -21.83 13.20
C ALA A 110 -6.16 -20.41 13.70
N ASN A 111 -5.36 -19.43 13.34
CA ASN A 111 -5.43 -18.06 13.88
C ASN A 111 -5.58 -16.98 12.80
N ILE A 112 -6.05 -17.30 11.60
CA ILE A 112 -6.14 -16.35 10.48
C ILE A 112 -6.94 -15.09 10.84
N GLU A 113 -8.15 -15.21 11.40
CA GLU A 113 -8.95 -14.05 11.77
C GLU A 113 -8.23 -13.18 12.82
N VAL A 114 -7.56 -13.79 13.79
CA VAL A 114 -6.76 -13.07 14.80
C VAL A 114 -5.60 -12.32 14.14
N ASN A 115 -4.89 -12.94 13.22
CA ASN A 115 -3.75 -12.35 12.55
C ASN A 115 -4.16 -11.24 11.58
N VAL A 116 -5.25 -11.45 10.82
CA VAL A 116 -5.81 -10.40 9.95
C VAL A 116 -6.29 -9.21 10.80
N ARG A 117 -6.91 -9.45 11.95
CA ARG A 117 -7.29 -8.38 12.89
C ARG A 117 -6.06 -7.60 13.37
N LYS A 118 -4.98 -8.28 13.76
CA LYS A 118 -3.72 -7.61 14.14
C LYS A 118 -3.14 -6.76 13.01
N LEU A 119 -3.26 -7.21 11.76
CA LEU A 119 -2.83 -6.45 10.60
C LEU A 119 -3.61 -5.12 10.47
N PHE A 120 -4.93 -5.16 10.65
CA PHE A 120 -5.76 -3.96 10.63
C PHE A 120 -5.53 -3.07 11.86
N GLU A 121 -5.27 -3.66 13.05
CA GLU A 121 -4.86 -2.90 14.25
C GLU A 121 -3.53 -2.16 14.03
N PHE A 122 -2.54 -2.81 13.40
CA PHE A 122 -1.30 -2.17 13.01
C PHE A 122 -1.56 -0.96 12.10
N ALA A 123 -2.37 -1.13 11.07
CA ALA A 123 -2.73 -0.06 10.15
C ALA A 123 -3.44 1.11 10.89
N ARG A 124 -4.38 0.79 11.78
CA ARG A 124 -5.09 1.78 12.61
C ARG A 124 -4.14 2.56 13.52
N LYS A 125 -3.19 1.87 14.19
CA LYS A 125 -2.22 2.51 15.08
C LYS A 125 -1.33 3.52 14.35
N LEU A 126 -1.05 3.29 13.07
CA LEU A 126 -0.25 4.18 12.22
C LEU A 126 -1.10 5.18 11.42
N ASP A 127 -2.41 5.21 11.63
CA ASP A 127 -3.35 6.06 10.88
C ASP A 127 -3.23 5.86 9.35
N LEU A 128 -3.03 4.59 8.93
CA LEU A 128 -2.94 4.25 7.51
C LEU A 128 -4.32 4.29 6.87
N ARG A 129 -4.37 4.78 5.64
CA ARG A 129 -5.59 4.76 4.82
C ARG A 129 -5.91 3.36 4.33
N GLY A 130 -4.89 2.57 4.03
CA GLY A 130 -5.07 1.26 3.44
C GLY A 130 -3.97 0.27 3.73
N LEU A 131 -4.29 -0.96 3.41
CA LEU A 131 -3.39 -2.10 3.36
C LEU A 131 -3.29 -2.56 1.91
N THR A 132 -2.08 -2.74 1.42
CA THR A 132 -1.79 -3.23 0.07
C THR A 132 -1.29 -4.66 0.14
N GLY A 133 -1.73 -5.53 -0.75
CA GLY A 133 -1.26 -6.91 -0.79
C GLY A 133 -2.11 -7.82 -1.66
N GLU A 134 -1.81 -9.11 -1.63
CA GLU A 134 -2.49 -10.14 -2.41
C GLU A 134 -3.08 -11.21 -1.48
N PRO A 135 -4.15 -10.89 -0.71
CA PRO A 135 -4.74 -11.88 0.17
C PRO A 135 -5.27 -13.07 -0.64
N PRO A 136 -5.15 -14.32 -0.10
CA PRO A 136 -5.74 -15.47 -0.73
C PRO A 136 -7.25 -15.30 -0.94
N ARG A 137 -7.74 -15.77 -2.08
CA ARG A 137 -9.13 -15.55 -2.52
C ARG A 137 -10.17 -16.00 -1.49
N GLU A 138 -9.91 -17.11 -0.82
CA GLU A 138 -10.79 -17.69 0.19
C GLU A 138 -10.97 -16.80 1.42
N TYR A 139 -10.10 -15.81 1.64
CA TYR A 139 -10.18 -14.89 2.78
C TYR A 139 -10.69 -13.50 2.42
N LEU A 140 -11.12 -13.26 1.18
CA LEU A 140 -11.62 -11.95 0.78
C LEU A 140 -12.87 -11.50 1.57
N ASP A 141 -13.72 -12.44 1.99
CA ASP A 141 -14.88 -12.11 2.82
C ASP A 141 -14.45 -11.68 4.24
N LEU A 142 -13.42 -12.32 4.80
CA LEU A 142 -12.82 -11.90 6.07
C LEU A 142 -12.15 -10.52 5.93
N MET A 143 -11.42 -10.29 4.84
CA MET A 143 -10.81 -8.98 4.58
C MET A 143 -11.89 -7.90 4.45
N GLU A 144 -13.01 -8.18 3.77
CA GLU A 144 -14.12 -7.25 3.65
C GLU A 144 -14.78 -6.93 5.00
N LYS A 145 -14.94 -7.93 5.87
CA LYS A 145 -15.41 -7.73 7.26
C LYS A 145 -14.49 -6.74 7.99
N MET A 146 -13.17 -6.92 7.91
CA MET A 146 -12.21 -6.03 8.56
C MET A 146 -12.19 -4.63 7.93
N VAL A 147 -12.25 -4.53 6.61
CA VAL A 147 -12.38 -3.25 5.87
C VAL A 147 -13.57 -2.44 6.40
N LYS A 148 -14.72 -3.08 6.63
CA LYS A 148 -15.94 -2.44 7.17
C LYS A 148 -15.79 -2.08 8.64
N GLU A 149 -15.17 -2.94 9.44
CA GLU A 149 -15.01 -2.75 10.89
C GLU A 149 -14.03 -1.61 11.21
N TYR A 150 -12.90 -1.55 10.48
CA TYR A 150 -11.83 -0.59 10.75
C TYR A 150 -11.90 0.68 9.90
N ASP A 151 -12.74 0.73 8.88
CA ASP A 151 -12.80 1.78 7.85
C ASP A 151 -11.45 2.01 7.14
N ILE A 152 -10.69 0.94 6.91
CA ILE A 152 -9.39 0.91 6.24
C ILE A 152 -9.55 0.23 4.88
N GLN A 153 -8.94 0.80 3.83
CA GLN A 153 -9.00 0.26 2.48
C GLN A 153 -8.19 -1.04 2.34
N LEU A 154 -8.66 -1.95 1.50
CA LEU A 154 -7.85 -3.04 0.96
C LEU A 154 -7.52 -2.74 -0.50
N CYS A 155 -6.24 -2.53 -0.77
CA CYS A 155 -5.70 -2.26 -2.09
C CYS A 155 -5.07 -3.53 -2.65
N PHE A 156 -5.83 -4.30 -3.44
CA PHE A 156 -5.33 -5.55 -4.02
C PHE A 156 -4.24 -5.23 -5.05
N HIS A 157 -3.06 -5.81 -4.86
CA HIS A 157 -1.89 -5.55 -5.71
C HIS A 157 -1.80 -6.56 -6.84
N ASN A 158 -1.27 -6.13 -7.99
CA ASN A 158 -0.95 -7.01 -9.10
C ASN A 158 0.56 -7.18 -9.24
N HIS A 159 0.98 -8.42 -9.55
CA HIS A 159 2.34 -8.71 -10.01
C HIS A 159 2.35 -9.14 -11.47
N GLN A 160 3.54 -9.25 -12.03
CA GLN A 160 3.69 -9.73 -13.40
C GLN A 160 3.28 -11.20 -13.54
N LYS A 161 2.94 -11.59 -14.76
CA LYS A 161 2.67 -12.97 -15.14
C LYS A 161 3.83 -13.86 -14.73
N ASP A 162 3.52 -15.02 -14.15
CA ASP A 162 4.50 -16.03 -13.74
C ASP A 162 4.32 -17.30 -14.58
N PRO A 163 5.20 -17.56 -15.55
CA PRO A 163 5.13 -18.78 -16.36
C PRO A 163 5.29 -20.08 -15.55
N GLY A 164 5.94 -20.01 -14.38
CA GLY A 164 6.12 -21.15 -13.47
C GLY A 164 4.87 -21.46 -12.64
N ARG A 165 3.89 -20.55 -12.61
CA ARG A 165 2.61 -20.71 -11.89
C ARG A 165 1.44 -20.34 -12.79
N PRO A 166 1.02 -21.23 -13.71
CA PRO A 166 -0.03 -20.94 -14.69
C PRO A 166 -1.39 -20.61 -14.05
N GLU A 167 -1.63 -21.04 -12.82
CA GLU A 167 -2.82 -20.71 -12.02
C GLU A 167 -2.79 -19.28 -11.44
N TYR A 168 -1.62 -18.64 -11.39
CA TYR A 168 -1.48 -17.26 -10.89
C TYR A 168 -2.03 -16.26 -11.89
N ARG A 169 -3.08 -15.54 -11.50
CA ARG A 169 -3.82 -14.65 -12.39
C ARG A 169 -3.86 -13.18 -11.93
N ASN A 170 -3.11 -12.81 -10.92
CA ASN A 170 -3.13 -11.41 -10.42
C ASN A 170 -2.47 -10.40 -11.39
N TRP A 171 -2.11 -10.86 -12.59
CA TRP A 171 -1.70 -10.04 -13.73
C TRP A 171 -2.83 -9.79 -14.75
N ASP A 172 -3.99 -10.43 -14.60
CA ASP A 172 -5.12 -10.39 -15.54
C ASP A 172 -6.19 -9.38 -15.00
N PRO A 173 -6.38 -8.22 -15.67
CA PRO A 173 -7.32 -7.21 -15.18
C PRO A 173 -8.76 -7.70 -15.08
N ALA A 174 -9.21 -8.55 -16.00
CA ALA A 174 -10.58 -9.09 -15.98
C ALA A 174 -10.77 -10.03 -14.77
N TYR A 175 -9.78 -10.86 -14.47
CA TYR A 175 -9.79 -11.70 -13.28
C TYR A 175 -9.80 -10.85 -12.01
N LEU A 176 -8.92 -9.86 -11.91
CA LEU A 176 -8.86 -8.96 -10.74
C LEU A 176 -10.19 -8.26 -10.52
N LEU A 177 -10.79 -7.71 -11.58
CA LEU A 177 -12.09 -7.06 -11.48
C LEU A 177 -13.18 -8.00 -10.96
N SER A 178 -13.14 -9.28 -11.37
CA SER A 178 -14.09 -10.29 -10.87
C SER A 178 -13.97 -10.55 -9.37
N LEU A 179 -12.79 -10.36 -8.77
CA LEU A 179 -12.59 -10.49 -7.32
C LEU A 179 -13.27 -9.37 -6.53
N MET A 180 -13.48 -8.21 -7.16
CA MET A 180 -14.07 -7.02 -6.57
C MET A 180 -15.56 -6.87 -6.87
N ASP A 181 -16.18 -7.82 -7.60
CA ASP A 181 -17.62 -7.76 -7.90
C ASP A 181 -18.44 -7.75 -6.60
N LYS A 182 -19.35 -6.77 -6.50
CA LYS A 182 -20.26 -6.56 -5.35
C LYS A 182 -19.59 -6.37 -3.99
N ARG A 183 -18.26 -6.22 -3.92
CA ARG A 183 -17.55 -5.94 -2.67
C ARG A 183 -17.65 -4.47 -2.27
N ASP A 184 -17.40 -4.22 -1.00
CA ASP A 184 -17.34 -2.87 -0.43
C ASP A 184 -16.46 -1.95 -1.30
N PRO A 185 -16.85 -0.69 -1.56
CA PRO A 185 -16.05 0.23 -2.40
C PRO A 185 -14.67 0.57 -1.82
N ARG A 186 -14.40 0.27 -0.55
CA ARG A 186 -13.07 0.40 0.06
C ARG A 186 -12.13 -0.77 -0.29
N MET A 187 -12.64 -1.79 -0.97
CA MET A 187 -11.83 -2.83 -1.59
C MET A 187 -11.64 -2.50 -3.07
N GLY A 188 -10.40 -2.37 -3.49
CA GLY A 188 -10.04 -2.02 -4.85
C GLY A 188 -8.61 -2.40 -5.15
N PHE A 189 -7.94 -1.62 -5.98
CA PHE A 189 -6.63 -1.99 -6.53
C PHE A 189 -5.53 -1.00 -6.16
N SER A 190 -4.37 -1.53 -5.81
CA SER A 190 -3.09 -0.87 -5.93
C SER A 190 -2.51 -1.26 -7.29
N VAL A 191 -2.67 -0.39 -8.27
CA VAL A 191 -2.28 -0.69 -9.66
C VAL A 191 -0.78 -0.55 -9.82
N ASP A 192 -0.08 -1.69 -10.00
CA ASP A 192 1.32 -1.67 -10.40
C ASP A 192 1.44 -1.64 -11.92
N THR A 193 1.83 -0.49 -12.44
CA THR A 193 1.88 -0.23 -13.87
C THR A 193 3.02 -0.97 -14.56
N GLY A 194 4.15 -1.17 -13.86
CA GLY A 194 5.29 -1.91 -14.39
C GLY A 194 5.01 -3.40 -14.53
N HIS A 195 4.36 -3.99 -13.55
CA HIS A 195 3.99 -5.41 -13.60
C HIS A 195 2.96 -5.70 -14.69
N PHE A 196 2.01 -4.80 -14.94
CA PHE A 196 1.13 -4.92 -16.09
C PHE A 196 1.90 -4.81 -17.40
N THR A 197 2.73 -3.78 -17.56
CA THR A 197 3.56 -3.61 -18.76
C THR A 197 4.46 -4.82 -19.02
N ARG A 198 5.11 -5.37 -17.98
CA ARG A 198 5.92 -6.61 -18.06
C ARG A 198 5.10 -7.81 -18.54
N SER A 199 3.82 -7.83 -18.24
CA SER A 199 2.88 -8.90 -18.63
C SER A 199 2.26 -8.71 -20.01
N GLY A 200 2.59 -7.62 -20.70
CA GLY A 200 1.98 -7.26 -21.99
C GLY A 200 0.56 -6.69 -21.84
N VAL A 201 0.21 -6.20 -20.66
CA VAL A 201 -1.07 -5.56 -20.36
C VAL A 201 -0.89 -4.05 -20.36
N ASP A 202 -1.83 -3.32 -20.99
CA ASP A 202 -1.82 -1.87 -21.02
C ASP A 202 -2.33 -1.29 -19.69
N PRO A 203 -1.49 -0.54 -18.93
CA PRO A 203 -1.90 0.03 -17.65
C PRO A 203 -2.96 1.13 -17.81
N VAL A 204 -2.96 1.89 -18.92
CA VAL A 204 -3.95 2.95 -19.16
C VAL A 204 -5.34 2.34 -19.35
N GLU A 205 -5.44 1.31 -20.19
CA GLU A 205 -6.71 0.60 -20.42
C GLU A 205 -7.16 -0.13 -19.14
N THR A 206 -6.21 -0.66 -18.35
CA THR A 206 -6.52 -1.29 -17.06
C THR A 206 -7.10 -0.27 -16.07
N ILE A 207 -6.52 0.92 -15.95
CA ILE A 207 -7.04 1.99 -15.08
C ILE A 207 -8.42 2.45 -15.55
N LYS A 208 -8.66 2.53 -16.88
CA LYS A 208 -10.00 2.80 -17.44
C LYS A 208 -11.01 1.73 -17.04
N LEU A 209 -10.61 0.47 -17.08
CA LEU A 209 -11.45 -0.66 -16.70
C LEU A 209 -11.79 -0.66 -15.20
N PHE A 210 -10.81 -0.39 -14.35
CA PHE A 210 -10.97 -0.41 -12.89
C PHE A 210 -11.74 0.78 -12.34
N GLN A 211 -11.70 1.94 -13.00
CA GLN A 211 -12.45 3.13 -12.63
C GLN A 211 -12.28 3.50 -11.13
N SER A 212 -13.37 3.69 -10.42
CA SER A 212 -13.38 4.06 -8.99
C SER A 212 -12.78 3.01 -8.05
N ARG A 213 -12.43 1.82 -8.57
CA ARG A 213 -11.73 0.78 -7.80
C ARG A 213 -10.22 0.98 -7.76
N VAL A 214 -9.64 1.94 -8.50
CA VAL A 214 -8.24 2.34 -8.31
C VAL A 214 -8.13 3.12 -7.01
N LEU A 215 -7.42 2.57 -6.02
CA LEU A 215 -7.24 3.17 -4.69
C LEU A 215 -5.84 3.71 -4.48
N SER A 216 -4.84 3.08 -5.08
CA SER A 216 -3.44 3.51 -5.10
C SER A 216 -2.74 3.06 -6.39
N VAL A 217 -1.57 3.62 -6.64
CA VAL A 217 -0.78 3.27 -7.84
C VAL A 217 0.69 3.12 -7.45
N HIS A 218 1.28 1.98 -7.79
CA HIS A 218 2.72 1.82 -7.90
C HIS A 218 3.11 2.17 -9.33
N LEU A 219 3.65 3.37 -9.49
CA LEU A 219 4.03 3.86 -10.81
C LEU A 219 5.45 3.40 -11.13
N LYS A 220 5.60 2.68 -12.24
CA LYS A 220 6.87 2.16 -12.73
C LYS A 220 6.99 2.39 -14.23
N ALA A 221 8.17 2.78 -14.71
CA ALA A 221 8.57 2.65 -16.10
C ALA A 221 9.56 1.49 -16.21
N VAL A 222 9.37 0.65 -17.21
CA VAL A 222 10.23 -0.51 -17.45
C VAL A 222 10.96 -0.36 -18.80
N LYS A 223 12.14 -0.93 -18.90
CA LYS A 223 12.98 -0.82 -20.10
C LYS A 223 12.30 -1.41 -21.33
N GLU A 224 11.62 -2.54 -21.19
CA GLU A 224 10.98 -3.30 -22.25
C GLU A 224 9.68 -3.94 -21.74
N ALA A 225 8.69 -4.14 -22.61
CA ALA A 225 7.45 -4.83 -22.30
C ALA A 225 7.66 -6.35 -22.31
N LYS A 226 8.45 -6.85 -21.35
CA LYS A 226 8.72 -8.28 -21.15
C LYS A 226 8.90 -8.61 -19.68
N LEU A 227 8.68 -9.86 -19.31
CA LEU A 227 8.87 -10.34 -17.95
C LEU A 227 10.28 -10.04 -17.44
N ASN A 228 10.37 -9.68 -16.16
CA ASN A 228 11.63 -9.33 -15.45
C ASN A 228 12.40 -8.16 -16.08
N SER A 229 11.77 -7.34 -16.91
CA SER A 229 12.40 -6.11 -17.42
C SER A 229 12.75 -5.18 -16.28
N LEU A 230 13.93 -4.52 -16.37
CA LEU A 230 14.41 -3.60 -15.36
C LEU A 230 13.59 -2.30 -15.34
N ASP A 231 13.45 -1.72 -14.16
CA ASP A 231 12.92 -0.37 -14.02
C ASP A 231 13.93 0.65 -14.55
N VAL A 232 13.41 1.71 -15.13
CA VAL A 232 14.18 2.85 -15.65
C VAL A 232 13.51 4.16 -15.21
N PRO A 233 14.25 5.28 -15.20
CA PRO A 233 13.65 6.59 -14.94
C PRO A 233 12.51 6.90 -15.91
N TYR A 234 11.47 7.60 -15.44
CA TYR A 234 10.32 7.95 -16.28
C TYR A 234 10.76 8.76 -17.52
N GLY A 235 10.17 8.42 -18.66
CA GLY A 235 10.54 8.97 -19.97
C GLY A 235 11.67 8.21 -20.69
N GLN A 236 12.29 7.20 -20.07
CA GLN A 236 13.38 6.43 -20.68
C GLN A 236 13.00 5.00 -21.09
N GLY A 237 11.82 4.53 -20.70
CA GLY A 237 11.38 3.16 -20.95
C GLY A 237 10.12 3.11 -21.80
N VAL A 238 9.53 1.92 -21.81
CA VAL A 238 8.21 1.69 -22.34
C VAL A 238 7.17 1.82 -21.22
N GLY A 239 5.95 2.10 -21.59
CA GLY A 239 4.86 2.43 -20.68
C GLY A 239 4.51 3.92 -20.78
N ASP A 240 3.24 4.19 -20.95
CA ASP A 240 2.73 5.55 -21.14
C ASP A 240 2.47 6.22 -19.77
N ILE A 241 3.55 6.65 -19.11
CA ILE A 241 3.44 7.35 -17.80
C ILE A 241 2.55 8.58 -17.91
N ALA A 242 2.66 9.35 -18.99
CA ALA A 242 1.86 10.55 -19.18
C ALA A 242 0.38 10.21 -19.38
N GLY A 243 0.06 9.18 -20.18
CA GLY A 243 -1.29 8.67 -20.36
C GLY A 243 -1.90 8.12 -19.07
N ILE A 244 -1.12 7.38 -18.25
CA ILE A 244 -1.55 6.92 -16.92
C ILE A 244 -1.96 8.11 -16.06
N LEU A 245 -1.12 9.14 -15.94
CA LEU A 245 -1.39 10.33 -15.14
C LEU A 245 -2.58 11.12 -15.67
N ALA A 246 -2.70 11.25 -17.00
CA ALA A 246 -3.84 11.90 -17.65
C ALA A 246 -5.16 11.16 -17.34
N GLU A 247 -5.14 9.81 -17.38
CA GLU A 247 -6.30 9.00 -17.09
C GLU A 247 -6.71 9.09 -15.59
N LEU A 248 -5.75 9.03 -14.67
CA LEU A 248 -6.00 9.25 -13.25
C LEU A 248 -6.63 10.63 -12.99
N LYS A 249 -6.13 11.66 -13.66
CA LYS A 249 -6.70 13.02 -13.59
C LYS A 249 -8.12 13.07 -14.16
N ARG A 250 -8.37 12.45 -15.32
CA ARG A 250 -9.70 12.36 -15.93
C ARG A 250 -10.72 11.72 -15.00
N GLN A 251 -10.31 10.67 -14.27
CA GLN A 251 -11.15 9.99 -13.29
C GLN A 251 -11.27 10.76 -11.96
N LYS A 252 -10.61 11.91 -11.80
CA LYS A 252 -10.53 12.66 -10.54
C LYS A 252 -10.03 11.79 -9.39
N PHE A 253 -9.02 10.97 -9.69
CA PHE A 253 -8.42 10.05 -8.73
C PHE A 253 -7.98 10.79 -7.45
N ARG A 254 -8.29 10.19 -6.30
CA ARG A 254 -7.95 10.71 -4.97
C ARG A 254 -7.28 9.60 -4.16
N GLY A 255 -5.98 9.54 -4.24
CA GLY A 255 -5.17 8.52 -3.59
C GLY A 255 -3.69 8.87 -3.71
N HIS A 256 -2.82 7.93 -3.42
CA HIS A 256 -1.41 8.14 -3.61
C HIS A 256 -0.90 7.46 -4.88
N VAL A 257 0.09 8.09 -5.48
CA VAL A 257 0.92 7.54 -6.55
C VAL A 257 2.32 7.42 -5.98
N SER A 258 2.76 6.20 -5.76
CA SER A 258 4.09 5.89 -5.24
C SER A 258 5.02 5.53 -6.38
N VAL A 259 6.17 6.19 -6.45
CA VAL A 259 7.29 5.68 -7.23
C VAL A 259 7.73 4.37 -6.60
N GLU A 260 7.73 3.30 -7.37
CA GLU A 260 8.37 2.06 -6.98
C GLU A 260 9.44 1.70 -8.01
N TYR A 261 10.69 1.61 -7.55
CA TYR A 261 11.86 1.38 -8.38
C TYR A 261 12.64 0.20 -7.81
N GLU A 262 12.46 -0.99 -8.40
CA GLU A 262 13.01 -2.23 -7.87
C GLU A 262 14.45 -2.52 -8.35
N HIS A 263 14.90 -1.82 -9.40
CA HIS A 263 16.26 -1.97 -9.90
C HIS A 263 17.25 -1.21 -9.03
N THR A 264 18.02 -1.94 -8.24
CA THR A 264 19.07 -1.36 -7.39
C THR A 264 20.26 -0.88 -8.24
N THR A 265 20.59 0.39 -8.12
CA THR A 265 21.71 1.04 -8.82
C THR A 265 22.35 2.07 -7.90
N ASP A 266 23.59 2.46 -8.17
CA ASP A 266 24.27 3.55 -7.44
C ASP A 266 23.55 4.90 -7.61
N GLN A 267 22.73 5.03 -8.67
CA GLN A 267 21.95 6.22 -8.98
C GLN A 267 20.50 6.14 -8.48
N LEU A 268 20.17 5.15 -7.62
CA LEU A 268 18.78 4.91 -7.21
C LEU A 268 18.09 6.18 -6.70
N LEU A 269 18.74 6.92 -5.84
CA LEU A 269 18.18 8.14 -5.25
C LEU A 269 17.89 9.22 -6.31
N ASP A 270 18.81 9.43 -7.24
CA ASP A 270 18.64 10.40 -8.32
C ASP A 270 17.54 9.96 -9.30
N ASN A 271 17.45 8.67 -9.59
CA ASN A 271 16.39 8.10 -10.40
C ASN A 271 15.02 8.32 -9.77
N VAL A 272 14.89 8.11 -8.46
CA VAL A 272 13.63 8.35 -7.73
C VAL A 272 13.29 9.84 -7.70
N LYS A 273 14.27 10.72 -7.47
CA LYS A 273 14.10 12.19 -7.59
C LYS A 273 13.61 12.59 -8.98
N HIS A 274 14.24 12.03 -10.02
CA HIS A 274 13.80 12.26 -11.40
C HIS A 274 12.34 11.84 -11.60
N CYS A 275 11.97 10.64 -11.16
CA CYS A 275 10.61 10.13 -11.27
C CYS A 275 9.59 11.03 -10.57
N LEU A 276 9.86 11.44 -9.33
CA LEU A 276 8.96 12.36 -8.60
C LEU A 276 8.85 13.73 -9.29
N ASN A 277 9.94 14.28 -9.81
CA ASN A 277 9.92 15.53 -10.54
C ASN A 277 9.16 15.43 -11.86
N PHE A 278 9.24 14.28 -12.54
CA PHE A 278 8.48 14.01 -13.77
C PHE A 278 6.97 14.05 -13.53
N ILE A 279 6.48 13.48 -12.43
CA ILE A 279 5.04 13.41 -12.15
C ILE A 279 4.49 14.68 -11.48
N ARG A 280 5.32 15.48 -10.84
CA ARG A 280 4.90 16.69 -10.09
C ARG A 280 4.06 17.69 -10.90
N PRO A 281 4.36 18.01 -12.17
CA PRO A 281 3.54 18.90 -12.99
C PRO A 281 2.14 18.35 -13.29
N HIS A 282 1.92 17.04 -13.13
CA HIS A 282 0.64 16.39 -13.37
C HIS A 282 -0.25 16.33 -12.12
N LYS A 283 0.28 16.78 -10.97
CA LYS A 283 -0.52 16.95 -9.75
C LYS A 283 -1.56 18.05 -10.00
N PRO A 284 -2.87 17.80 -9.73
CA PRO A 284 -3.92 18.78 -9.94
C PRO A 284 -3.82 19.97 -8.97
#